data_f550dc1e74821278874de247a06c5b66
#
_entry.id   f550dc1e74821278874de247a06c5b66
#
_cell.length_a   1.000
_cell.length_b   1.000
_cell.length_c   1.000
_cell.angle_alpha   90.00
_cell.angle_beta   90.00
_cell.angle_gamma   90.00
#
_symmetry.space_group_name_H-M   'P 1'
#
loop_
_entity.id
_entity.type
_entity.pdbx_description
1 polymer ?
#
loop_
_entity_poly.entity_id
_entity_poly.type
_entity_poly.pdbx_seq_one_letter_code
_entity_poly.pdbx_strand_id
1 'polypeptide(L)'
;SKLVPHCQLELNTINNGDLLLDRFMALINFVGVDITADGGMDLLASDLLTRAEASRPIIFYLSIASSLFKAACLRIDESGLTLPQSRLVVEKPLGHDRGSAEEINNELRNVFKENQIYRIDHYLGKETVQNLMALRFANVIFEALWNNRYIDHVQITVAETVGVGNRAKYYDKYGAMRDMLQNH
;
A
#
# COMPACT_ATOMS: atom_id res chain seq x y z
N SER A 1 19.89 1.79 -12.02
CA SER A 1 18.68 1.65 -11.18
C SER A 1 19.10 1.25 -9.75
N LYS A 2 18.51 1.90 -8.73
CA LYS A 2 18.84 1.63 -7.31
C LYS A 2 18.29 0.28 -6.81
N LEU A 3 17.41 -0.36 -7.56
CA LEU A 3 16.78 -1.65 -7.24
C LEU A 3 17.72 -2.85 -7.46
N VAL A 4 18.56 -2.78 -8.49
CA VAL A 4 19.41 -3.91 -8.91
C VAL A 4 20.33 -4.41 -7.79
N PRO A 5 21.06 -3.55 -7.03
CA PRO A 5 21.95 -4.04 -5.98
C PRO A 5 21.25 -4.78 -4.83
N HIS A 6 20.03 -4.37 -4.47
CA HIS A 6 19.25 -5.03 -3.41
C HIS A 6 18.73 -6.39 -3.87
N CYS A 7 18.24 -6.49 -5.09
CA CYS A 7 17.79 -7.77 -5.65
C CYS A 7 18.94 -8.77 -5.83
N GLN A 8 20.11 -8.33 -6.19
CA GLN A 8 21.28 -9.20 -6.41
C GLN A 8 21.76 -9.92 -5.14
N LEU A 9 21.65 -9.28 -3.97
CA LEU A 9 22.04 -9.89 -2.68
C LEU A 9 21.20 -11.14 -2.35
N GLU A 10 19.92 -11.10 -2.62
CA GLU A 10 19.00 -12.22 -2.38
C GLU A 10 19.10 -13.28 -3.50
N LEU A 11 19.26 -12.84 -4.74
CA LEU A 11 19.30 -13.72 -5.91
C LEU A 11 20.58 -14.55 -6.02
N ASN A 12 21.67 -14.12 -5.40
CA ASN A 12 22.92 -14.90 -5.30
C ASN A 12 22.73 -16.23 -4.53
N THR A 13 21.64 -16.36 -3.79
CA THR A 13 21.27 -17.59 -3.07
C THR A 13 20.41 -18.54 -3.91
N ILE A 14 19.95 -18.10 -5.08
CA ILE A 14 19.00 -18.82 -5.93
C ILE A 14 19.71 -19.28 -7.22
N ASN A 15 19.58 -20.57 -7.56
CA ASN A 15 20.07 -21.09 -8.84
C ASN A 15 19.40 -20.33 -10.01
N ASN A 16 20.20 -19.80 -10.94
CA ASN A 16 19.76 -18.94 -12.05
C ASN A 16 19.20 -17.55 -11.63
N GLY A 17 19.65 -16.98 -10.50
CA GLY A 17 19.22 -15.68 -10.00
C GLY A 17 19.37 -14.54 -11.03
N ASP A 18 20.49 -14.50 -11.76
CA ASP A 18 20.74 -13.48 -12.79
C ASP A 18 19.71 -13.56 -13.94
N LEU A 19 19.38 -14.75 -14.41
CA LEU A 19 18.37 -14.94 -15.47
C LEU A 19 16.97 -14.52 -14.99
N LEU A 20 16.65 -14.78 -13.73
CA LEU A 20 15.38 -14.34 -13.12
C LEU A 20 15.33 -12.82 -12.97
N LEU A 21 16.44 -12.20 -12.60
CA LEU A 21 16.55 -10.74 -12.51
C LEU A 21 16.36 -10.08 -13.88
N ASP A 22 17.03 -10.58 -14.91
CA ASP A 22 16.89 -10.04 -16.26
C ASP A 22 15.45 -10.15 -16.78
N ARG A 23 14.81 -11.30 -16.57
CA ARG A 23 13.40 -11.50 -16.93
C ARG A 23 12.47 -10.56 -16.15
N PHE A 24 12.72 -10.36 -14.86
CA PHE A 24 11.96 -9.43 -14.04
C PHE A 24 12.16 -7.99 -14.50
N MET A 25 13.41 -7.57 -14.73
CA MET A 25 13.72 -6.22 -15.20
C MET A 25 13.12 -5.91 -16.57
N ALA A 26 12.99 -6.91 -17.44
CA ALA A 26 12.33 -6.76 -18.74
C ALA A 26 10.82 -6.49 -18.64
N LEU A 27 10.19 -6.81 -17.50
CA LEU A 27 8.78 -6.50 -17.24
C LEU A 27 8.56 -5.08 -16.70
N ILE A 28 9.61 -4.39 -16.26
CA ILE A 28 9.53 -3.08 -15.65
C ILE A 28 9.71 -2.00 -16.73
N ASN A 29 8.69 -1.15 -16.87
CA ASN A 29 8.75 0.02 -17.71
C ASN A 29 8.65 1.28 -16.86
N PHE A 30 9.36 2.33 -17.23
CA PHE A 30 9.29 3.65 -16.60
C PHE A 30 8.60 4.64 -17.54
N VAL A 31 7.54 5.26 -17.06
CA VAL A 31 6.84 6.34 -17.76
C VAL A 31 6.78 7.53 -16.81
N GLY A 32 7.32 8.66 -17.22
CA GLY A 32 7.19 9.91 -16.46
C GLY A 32 5.78 10.47 -16.63
N VAL A 33 5.08 10.66 -15.50
CA VAL A 33 3.74 11.25 -15.48
C VAL A 33 3.70 12.43 -14.49
N ASP A 34 2.98 13.47 -14.86
CA ASP A 34 2.65 14.57 -13.95
C ASP A 34 1.15 14.53 -13.63
N ILE A 35 0.81 13.98 -12.47
CA ILE A 35 -0.57 13.87 -12.01
C ILE A 35 -1.21 15.22 -11.65
N THR A 36 -0.44 16.31 -11.60
CA THR A 36 -0.94 17.65 -11.33
C THR A 36 -1.28 18.43 -12.60
N ALA A 37 -0.77 17.99 -13.75
CA ALA A 37 -1.00 18.61 -15.04
C ALA A 37 -2.15 17.93 -15.80
N ASP A 38 -2.89 18.73 -16.57
CA ASP A 38 -3.89 18.22 -17.50
C ASP A 38 -3.20 17.42 -18.62
N GLY A 39 -3.75 16.25 -18.97
CA GLY A 39 -3.14 15.35 -19.93
C GLY A 39 -1.85 14.67 -19.46
N GLY A 40 -1.43 14.89 -18.19
CA GLY A 40 -0.18 14.36 -17.65
C GLY A 40 -0.09 12.83 -17.64
N MET A 41 -1.21 12.13 -17.82
CA MET A 41 -1.28 10.66 -17.87
C MET A 41 -1.51 10.09 -19.29
N ASP A 42 -1.65 10.90 -20.31
CA ASP A 42 -2.04 10.44 -21.65
C ASP A 42 -1.08 9.41 -22.25
N LEU A 43 0.23 9.60 -22.06
CA LEU A 43 1.23 8.63 -22.49
C LEU A 43 1.09 7.29 -21.80
N LEU A 44 0.88 7.30 -20.49
CA LEU A 44 0.68 6.08 -19.71
C LEU A 44 -0.64 5.40 -20.10
N ALA A 45 -1.71 6.18 -20.29
CA ALA A 45 -3.01 5.67 -20.68
C ALA A 45 -2.95 4.99 -22.07
N SER A 46 -2.31 5.63 -23.03
CA SER A 46 -2.10 5.07 -24.37
C SER A 46 -1.35 3.74 -24.32
N ASP A 47 -0.27 3.66 -23.54
CA ASP A 47 0.49 2.41 -23.39
C ASP A 47 -0.32 1.31 -22.68
N LEU A 48 -1.00 1.65 -21.59
CA LEU A 48 -1.80 0.69 -20.83
C LEU A 48 -3.01 0.18 -21.63
N LEU A 49 -3.73 1.04 -22.31
CA LEU A 49 -4.90 0.64 -23.12
C LEU A 49 -4.50 -0.21 -24.33
N THR A 50 -3.32 0.04 -24.89
CA THR A 50 -2.80 -0.77 -26.00
C THR A 50 -2.43 -2.18 -25.55
N ARG A 51 -1.93 -2.32 -24.31
CA ARG A 51 -1.52 -3.61 -23.72
C ARG A 51 -2.66 -4.31 -22.99
N ALA A 52 -3.72 -3.58 -22.65
CA ALA A 52 -4.83 -4.11 -21.86
C ALA A 52 -5.59 -5.16 -22.67
N GLU A 53 -5.33 -6.42 -22.38
CA GLU A 53 -6.28 -7.46 -22.67
C GLU A 53 -7.55 -7.19 -21.84
N ALA A 54 -8.73 -7.26 -22.43
CA ALA A 54 -10.01 -6.92 -21.79
C ALA A 54 -10.29 -7.69 -20.47
N SER A 55 -9.52 -8.73 -20.18
CA SER A 55 -9.64 -9.58 -18.98
C SER A 55 -8.65 -9.28 -17.87
N ARG A 56 -7.59 -8.51 -18.11
CA ARG A 56 -6.55 -8.26 -17.10
C ARG A 56 -6.88 -7.02 -16.27
N PRO A 57 -6.81 -7.11 -14.92
CA PRO A 57 -6.99 -5.94 -14.07
C PRO A 57 -5.79 -4.99 -14.19
N ILE A 58 -6.07 -3.69 -14.25
CA ILE A 58 -5.06 -2.65 -14.03
C ILE A 58 -5.05 -2.33 -12.54
N ILE A 59 -3.88 -2.42 -11.91
CA ILE A 59 -3.70 -2.12 -10.50
C ILE A 59 -2.93 -0.80 -10.38
N PHE A 60 -3.59 0.21 -9.83
CA PHE A 60 -2.99 1.50 -9.50
C PHE A 60 -2.53 1.47 -8.05
N TYR A 61 -1.24 1.36 -7.84
CA TYR A 61 -0.63 1.40 -6.51
C TYR A 61 -0.10 2.81 -6.24
N LEU A 62 -0.80 3.57 -5.39
CA LEU A 62 -0.45 4.95 -5.08
C LEU A 62 0.51 5.03 -3.89
N SER A 63 1.80 4.91 -4.17
CA SER A 63 2.88 5.17 -3.19
C SER A 63 3.31 6.64 -3.24
N ILE A 64 2.36 7.55 -3.05
CA ILE A 64 2.51 9.01 -3.08
C ILE A 64 1.89 9.64 -1.84
N ALA A 65 2.13 10.93 -1.61
CA ALA A 65 1.50 11.64 -0.51
C ALA A 65 -0.04 11.62 -0.63
N SER A 66 -0.75 11.40 0.48
CA SER A 66 -2.22 11.34 0.49
C SER A 66 -2.91 12.60 -0.05
N SER A 67 -2.26 13.75 0.07
CA SER A 67 -2.72 15.01 -0.54
C SER A 67 -2.80 14.98 -2.08
N LEU A 68 -2.15 14.02 -2.71
CA LEU A 68 -2.16 13.85 -4.17
C LEU A 68 -3.15 12.76 -4.64
N PHE A 69 -3.81 12.05 -3.74
CA PHE A 69 -4.73 10.97 -4.11
C PHE A 69 -5.87 11.45 -4.98
N LYS A 70 -6.47 12.59 -4.63
CA LYS A 70 -7.53 13.21 -5.43
C LYS A 70 -7.07 13.50 -6.86
N ALA A 71 -5.95 14.19 -7.01
CA ALA A 71 -5.41 14.51 -8.32
C ALA A 71 -5.11 13.24 -9.13
N ALA A 72 -4.46 12.25 -8.51
CA ALA A 72 -4.17 10.98 -9.17
C ALA A 72 -5.44 10.25 -9.64
N CYS A 73 -6.47 10.15 -8.78
CA CYS A 73 -7.73 9.51 -9.13
C CYS A 73 -8.46 10.23 -10.26
N LEU A 74 -8.52 11.56 -10.23
CA LEU A 74 -9.12 12.34 -11.31
C LEU A 74 -8.39 12.12 -12.65
N ARG A 75 -7.05 12.14 -12.66
CA ARG A 75 -6.28 11.89 -13.88
C ARG A 75 -6.45 10.47 -14.41
N ILE A 76 -6.56 9.47 -13.54
CA ILE A 76 -6.86 8.09 -13.93
C ILE A 76 -8.23 8.01 -14.61
N ASP A 77 -9.23 8.71 -14.07
CA ASP A 77 -10.59 8.72 -14.62
C ASP A 77 -10.65 9.44 -15.96
N GLU A 78 -10.12 10.65 -16.05
CA GLU A 78 -10.04 11.45 -17.29
C GLU A 78 -9.33 10.71 -18.42
N SER A 79 -8.34 9.88 -18.09
CA SER A 79 -7.61 9.04 -19.04
C SER A 79 -8.35 7.76 -19.47
N GLY A 80 -9.59 7.55 -18.98
CA GLY A 80 -10.40 6.37 -19.32
C GLY A 80 -9.88 5.06 -18.72
N LEU A 81 -9.05 5.11 -17.70
CA LEU A 81 -8.44 3.95 -17.07
C LEU A 81 -9.25 3.38 -15.90
N THR A 82 -10.38 4.01 -15.55
CA THR A 82 -11.32 3.54 -14.51
C THR A 82 -12.23 2.45 -15.05
N LEU A 83 -11.65 1.30 -15.36
CA LEU A 83 -12.38 0.15 -15.90
C LEU A 83 -13.01 -0.68 -14.76
N PRO A 84 -14.03 -1.51 -15.02
CA PRO A 84 -14.65 -2.37 -14.01
C PRO A 84 -13.65 -3.31 -13.31
N GLN A 85 -12.62 -3.76 -14.02
CA GLN A 85 -11.54 -4.60 -13.49
C GLN A 85 -10.39 -3.81 -12.88
N SER A 86 -10.34 -2.47 -12.98
CA SER A 86 -9.32 -1.64 -12.36
C SER A 86 -9.39 -1.73 -10.85
N ARG A 87 -8.25 -1.69 -10.19
CA ARG A 87 -8.09 -1.73 -8.73
C ARG A 87 -7.21 -0.57 -8.29
N LEU A 88 -7.62 0.10 -7.24
CA LEU A 88 -6.88 1.17 -6.60
C LEU A 88 -6.33 0.68 -5.26
N VAL A 89 -5.03 0.79 -5.08
CA VAL A 89 -4.33 0.43 -3.85
C VAL A 89 -3.72 1.69 -3.26
N VAL A 90 -4.07 2.00 -2.02
CA VAL A 90 -3.56 3.17 -1.30
C VAL A 90 -2.93 2.75 0.02
N GLU A 91 -1.86 3.43 0.39
CA GLU A 91 -1.17 3.23 1.66
C GLU A 91 -1.56 4.29 2.70
N LYS A 92 -1.33 3.98 3.95
CA LYS A 92 -1.38 4.97 5.04
C LYS A 92 -0.33 6.08 4.83
N PRO A 93 -0.62 7.32 5.28
CA PRO A 93 -1.76 7.72 6.09
C PRO A 93 -3.00 8.08 5.26
N LEU A 94 -4.17 7.63 5.72
CA LEU A 94 -5.48 7.94 5.13
C LEU A 94 -6.19 8.99 5.98
N GLY A 95 -5.58 10.17 6.10
CA GLY A 95 -6.04 11.26 6.97
C GLY A 95 -5.34 11.26 8.33
N HIS A 96 -5.49 12.38 9.06
CA HIS A 96 -4.91 12.60 10.39
C HIS A 96 -5.97 12.67 11.50
N ASP A 97 -7.22 12.77 11.12
CA ASP A 97 -8.40 12.72 11.97
C ASP A 97 -9.58 12.11 11.18
N ARG A 98 -10.73 11.99 11.84
CA ARG A 98 -11.92 11.44 11.21
C ARG A 98 -12.38 12.24 9.99
N GLY A 99 -12.38 13.58 10.08
CA GLY A 99 -12.84 14.44 9.00
C GLY A 99 -11.99 14.28 7.74
N SER A 100 -10.67 14.39 7.89
CA SER A 100 -9.73 14.21 6.78
C SER A 100 -9.74 12.78 6.20
N ALA A 101 -9.99 11.76 7.04
CA ALA A 101 -10.14 10.39 6.56
C ALA A 101 -11.44 10.20 5.76
N GLU A 102 -12.56 10.78 6.21
CA GLU A 102 -13.82 10.77 5.47
C GLU A 102 -13.69 11.52 4.13
N GLU A 103 -13.01 12.66 4.11
CA GLU A 103 -12.74 13.43 2.89
C GLU A 103 -11.96 12.60 1.87
N ILE A 104 -10.82 12.02 2.25
CA ILE A 104 -10.03 11.16 1.38
C ILE A 104 -10.87 10.00 0.86
N ASN A 105 -11.61 9.31 1.74
CA ASN A 105 -12.46 8.20 1.32
C ASN A 105 -13.54 8.61 0.32
N ASN A 106 -14.14 9.76 0.50
CA ASN A 106 -15.14 10.29 -0.44
C ASN A 106 -14.50 10.63 -1.79
N GLU A 107 -13.31 11.23 -1.79
CA GLU A 107 -12.57 11.52 -3.02
C GLU A 107 -12.24 10.24 -3.82
N LEU A 108 -11.80 9.18 -3.14
CA LEU A 108 -11.55 7.89 -3.79
C LEU A 108 -12.83 7.26 -4.35
N ARG A 109 -13.94 7.33 -3.60
CA ARG A 109 -15.25 6.78 -4.00
C ARG A 109 -15.93 7.54 -5.14
N ASN A 110 -15.57 8.80 -5.37
CA ASN A 110 -16.06 9.55 -6.52
C ASN A 110 -15.57 8.98 -7.85
N VAL A 111 -14.45 8.27 -7.83
CA VAL A 111 -13.81 7.71 -9.03
C VAL A 111 -13.90 6.18 -9.07
N PHE A 112 -13.62 5.51 -7.96
CA PHE A 112 -13.61 4.04 -7.87
C PHE A 112 -14.76 3.53 -6.99
N LYS A 113 -15.35 2.40 -7.33
CA LYS A 113 -16.30 1.71 -6.48
C LYS A 113 -15.57 1.12 -5.25
N GLU A 114 -16.27 0.97 -4.12
CA GLU A 114 -15.64 0.47 -2.87
C GLU A 114 -14.98 -0.90 -3.05
N ASN A 115 -15.55 -1.78 -3.86
CA ASN A 115 -14.96 -3.10 -4.17
C ASN A 115 -13.73 -3.04 -5.10
N GLN A 116 -13.36 -1.86 -5.58
CA GLN A 116 -12.15 -1.61 -6.36
C GLN A 116 -11.05 -0.96 -5.52
N ILE A 117 -11.35 -0.49 -4.29
CA ILE A 117 -10.42 0.25 -3.43
C ILE A 117 -9.85 -0.67 -2.36
N TYR A 118 -8.53 -0.76 -2.31
CA TYR A 118 -7.77 -1.53 -1.33
C TYR A 118 -6.90 -0.60 -0.49
N ARG A 119 -7.18 -0.54 0.80
CA ARG A 119 -6.41 0.24 1.79
C ARG A 119 -5.44 -0.70 2.47
N ILE A 120 -4.15 -0.49 2.25
CA ILE A 120 -3.11 -1.38 2.79
C ILE A 120 -2.68 -0.91 4.17
N ASP A 121 -2.65 -1.86 5.09
CA ASP A 121 -1.91 -1.80 6.32
C ASP A 121 -0.86 -2.92 6.32
N HIS A 122 0.40 -2.53 6.17
CA HIS A 122 1.49 -3.50 6.07
C HIS A 122 1.74 -4.28 7.38
N TYR A 123 1.33 -3.75 8.54
CA TYR A 123 1.40 -4.49 9.81
C TYR A 123 0.39 -5.63 9.85
N LEU A 124 -0.84 -5.40 9.40
CA LEU A 124 -1.84 -6.46 9.30
C LEU A 124 -1.48 -7.53 8.26
N GLY A 125 -0.61 -7.20 7.32
CA GLY A 125 -0.07 -8.13 6.34
C GLY A 125 1.07 -9.01 6.86
N LYS A 126 1.66 -8.69 8.03
CA LYS A 126 2.74 -9.49 8.60
C LYS A 126 2.21 -10.84 9.09
N GLU A 127 2.89 -11.92 8.73
CA GLU A 127 2.52 -13.29 9.10
C GLU A 127 2.39 -13.47 10.61
N THR A 128 3.30 -12.88 11.39
CA THR A 128 3.25 -12.92 12.86
C THR A 128 1.99 -12.26 13.42
N VAL A 129 1.51 -11.18 12.83
CA VAL A 129 0.27 -10.48 13.26
C VAL A 129 -0.95 -11.31 12.88
N GLN A 130 -0.99 -11.88 11.67
CA GLN A 130 -2.08 -12.76 11.24
C GLN A 130 -2.16 -14.03 12.09
N ASN A 131 -1.01 -14.57 12.49
CA ASN A 131 -0.94 -15.75 13.36
C ASN A 131 -1.54 -15.49 14.75
N LEU A 132 -1.54 -14.24 15.26
CA LEU A 132 -2.22 -13.93 16.53
C LEU A 132 -3.73 -14.12 16.42
N MET A 133 -4.34 -13.81 15.28
CA MET A 133 -5.76 -14.06 15.06
C MET A 133 -6.06 -15.55 15.02
N ALA A 134 -5.23 -16.33 14.31
CA ALA A 134 -5.36 -17.78 14.27
C ALA A 134 -5.14 -18.41 15.66
N LEU A 135 -4.12 -17.96 16.39
CA LEU A 135 -3.83 -18.44 17.74
C LEU A 135 -5.03 -18.22 18.67
N ARG A 136 -5.61 -17.03 18.64
CA ARG A 136 -6.70 -16.65 19.54
C ARG A 136 -8.05 -17.27 19.18
N PHE A 137 -8.43 -17.31 17.90
CA PHE A 137 -9.77 -17.65 17.46
C PHE A 137 -9.90 -19.01 16.80
N ALA A 138 -8.82 -19.59 16.31
CA ALA A 138 -8.82 -20.92 15.73
C ALA A 138 -8.26 -22.02 16.67
N ASN A 139 -7.94 -21.66 17.91
CA ASN A 139 -7.38 -22.58 18.89
C ASN A 139 -8.19 -22.54 20.19
N VAL A 140 -8.97 -23.59 20.42
CA VAL A 140 -9.90 -23.71 21.57
C VAL A 140 -9.21 -23.52 22.92
N ILE A 141 -7.95 -23.94 23.06
CA ILE A 141 -7.21 -23.81 24.32
C ILE A 141 -6.94 -22.35 24.62
N PHE A 142 -6.46 -21.59 23.62
CA PHE A 142 -6.12 -20.19 23.82
C PHE A 142 -7.35 -19.29 23.85
N GLU A 143 -8.39 -19.59 23.11
CA GLU A 143 -9.63 -18.81 23.11
C GLU A 143 -10.23 -18.74 24.53
N ALA A 144 -10.27 -19.86 25.24
CA ALA A 144 -10.81 -19.93 26.60
C ALA A 144 -9.95 -19.15 27.63
N LEU A 145 -8.65 -19.03 27.40
CA LEU A 145 -7.71 -18.36 28.31
C LEU A 145 -7.47 -16.89 27.99
N TRP A 146 -7.87 -16.43 26.81
CA TRP A 146 -7.58 -15.06 26.34
C TRP A 146 -8.57 -14.03 26.88
N ASN A 147 -8.57 -13.86 28.18
CA ASN A 147 -9.43 -12.93 28.89
C ASN A 147 -8.73 -12.37 30.15
N ASN A 148 -9.33 -11.35 30.76
CA ASN A 148 -8.78 -10.64 31.92
C ASN A 148 -8.67 -11.49 33.22
N ARG A 149 -9.19 -12.70 33.23
CA ARG A 149 -9.04 -13.62 34.38
C ARG A 149 -7.70 -14.35 34.36
N TYR A 150 -7.17 -14.61 33.19
CA TYR A 150 -5.97 -15.43 32.98
C TYR A 150 -4.79 -14.65 32.43
N ILE A 151 -5.03 -13.50 31.78
CA ILE A 151 -4.00 -12.63 31.24
C ILE A 151 -3.82 -11.44 32.18
N ASP A 152 -2.64 -11.31 32.75
CA ASP A 152 -2.27 -10.21 33.64
C ASP A 152 -2.06 -8.92 32.83
N HIS A 153 -1.24 -8.96 31.81
CA HIS A 153 -0.99 -7.81 30.95
C HIS A 153 -0.58 -8.22 29.52
N VAL A 154 -0.68 -7.26 28.60
CA VAL A 154 -0.18 -7.38 27.22
C VAL A 154 0.87 -6.31 27.02
N GLN A 155 2.07 -6.74 26.57
CA GLN A 155 3.15 -5.84 26.23
C GLN A 155 3.42 -5.93 24.73
N ILE A 156 3.35 -4.77 24.03
CA ILE A 156 3.66 -4.66 22.62
C ILE A 156 4.93 -3.81 22.48
N THR A 157 5.96 -4.39 21.89
CA THR A 157 7.22 -3.70 21.63
C THR A 157 7.44 -3.59 20.14
N VAL A 158 7.58 -2.35 19.66
CA VAL A 158 7.95 -2.04 18.27
C VAL A 158 9.31 -1.36 18.31
N ALA A 159 10.35 -2.09 17.91
CA ALA A 159 11.72 -1.58 17.86
C ALA A 159 12.13 -1.42 16.39
N GLU A 160 12.50 -0.20 16.01
CA GLU A 160 12.96 0.15 14.67
C GLU A 160 14.41 0.57 14.71
N THR A 161 15.21 0.08 13.77
CA THR A 161 16.61 0.49 13.61
C THR A 161 16.74 1.75 12.78
N VAL A 162 15.71 2.08 11.99
CA VAL A 162 15.67 3.26 11.13
C VAL A 162 15.06 4.43 11.90
N GLY A 163 15.81 5.51 12.03
CA GLY A 163 15.31 6.75 12.66
C GLY A 163 14.28 7.48 11.80
N VAL A 164 13.79 8.61 12.32
CA VAL A 164 12.73 9.42 11.67
C VAL A 164 13.16 9.92 10.27
N GLY A 165 14.45 10.25 10.09
CA GLY A 165 15.00 10.70 8.81
C GLY A 165 14.19 11.85 8.21
N ASN A 166 13.84 11.75 6.93
CA ASN A 166 13.05 12.78 6.21
C ASN A 166 11.58 12.85 6.62
N ARG A 167 11.10 11.97 7.51
CA ARG A 167 9.71 11.91 8.00
C ARG A 167 9.45 12.83 9.21
N ALA A 168 10.41 13.69 9.60
CA ALA A 168 10.26 14.57 10.75
C ALA A 168 8.98 15.44 10.69
N LYS A 169 8.68 16.04 9.52
CA LYS A 169 7.46 16.82 9.32
C LYS A 169 6.17 16.00 9.45
N TYR A 170 6.22 14.73 9.11
CA TYR A 170 5.12 13.80 9.29
C TYR A 170 4.89 13.53 10.79
N TYR A 171 5.93 13.14 11.52
CA TYR A 171 5.83 12.86 12.94
C TYR A 171 5.49 14.08 13.80
N ASP A 172 5.94 15.28 13.41
CA ASP A 172 5.55 16.53 14.05
C ASP A 172 4.04 16.77 14.01
N LYS A 173 3.42 16.46 12.88
CA LYS A 173 1.98 16.63 12.67
C LYS A 173 1.12 15.48 13.22
N TYR A 174 1.53 14.24 13.02
CA TYR A 174 0.74 13.06 13.33
C TYR A 174 1.05 12.48 14.72
N GLY A 175 2.31 12.56 15.15
CA GLY A 175 2.80 12.00 16.39
C GLY A 175 3.00 10.49 16.35
N ALA A 176 4.01 10.00 17.06
CA ALA A 176 4.33 8.58 17.11
C ALA A 176 3.21 7.73 17.75
N MET A 177 2.51 8.28 18.75
CA MET A 177 1.41 7.56 19.41
C MET A 177 0.26 7.24 18.45
N ARG A 178 -0.10 8.19 17.59
CA ARG A 178 -1.17 7.98 16.62
C ARG A 178 -0.73 7.04 15.51
N ASP A 179 0.48 7.18 15.03
CA ASP A 179 1.02 6.35 13.95
C ASP A 179 1.25 4.91 14.41
N MET A 180 1.93 4.72 15.53
CA MET A 180 2.39 3.40 15.98
C MET A 180 1.39 2.67 16.90
N LEU A 181 0.57 3.39 17.66
CA LEU A 181 -0.33 2.75 18.62
C LEU A 181 -1.78 2.65 18.11
N GLN A 182 -2.30 3.70 17.48
CA GLN A 182 -3.66 3.72 16.97
C GLN A 182 -3.80 3.11 15.58
N ASN A 183 -2.79 3.31 14.73
CA ASN A 183 -2.87 2.89 13.33
C ASN A 183 -2.29 1.49 13.09
N HIS A 184 -1.52 0.97 14.02
CA HIS A 184 -0.92 -0.34 13.98
C HIS A 184 -1.24 -1.13 15.24
#